data_562306073cc83c3de0cc896dac832c8a
#
_entry.id   562306073cc83c3de0cc896dac832c8a
#
_cell.length_a   1.000
_cell.length_b   1.000
_cell.length_c   1.000
_cell.angle_alpha   90.00
_cell.angle_beta   90.00
_cell.angle_gamma   90.00
#
_symmetry.space_group_name_H-M   'P 1'
#
loop_
_entity.id
_entity.type
_entity.pdbx_description
1 polymer ?
#
loop_
_entity_poly.entity_id
_entity_poly.type
_entity_poly.pdbx_seq_one_letter_code
_entity_poly.pdbx_strand_id
1 'polypeptide(L)'
;MDSSINHQFIKISRIGRSAGSWQENQYQQSLMENASSLKKPELLAPAGSLEKLKIAVMYGADAVFIGGREFGLRSNAQNFSLDEIREGVEFAKEYGSKIYITTNIIAHNENMEGLEEYLTALGEIGVAGIIVADPLIIETCKRCAPNVEVHLSTQQSTMNYMAVKFWEQQGLHRVVLARETTKEEIKEIMEKTDVEIEAFVHGAMCIAYSGRCTLSNHMTARDSNRNSDEPGRRII
;
A
#
# COMPACT_ATOMS: atom_id res chain seq x y z
N MET A 1 24.83 2.89 -8.44
CA MET A 1 23.92 1.84 -8.95
C MET A 1 22.57 2.10 -8.32
N ASP A 2 21.67 2.65 -9.10
CA ASP A 2 20.34 3.11 -8.66
C ASP A 2 19.41 1.89 -8.62
N SER A 3 19.20 1.33 -7.42
CA SER A 3 18.28 0.22 -7.21
C SER A 3 16.87 0.74 -6.86
N SER A 4 16.27 1.53 -7.76
CA SER A 4 14.85 1.83 -7.68
C SER A 4 14.07 0.57 -8.07
N ILE A 5 13.74 -0.25 -7.08
CA ILE A 5 12.93 -1.46 -7.25
C ILE A 5 11.50 -1.03 -7.55
N ASN A 6 11.10 -1.20 -8.80
CA ASN A 6 9.72 -0.99 -9.24
C ASN A 6 8.84 -2.14 -8.73
N HIS A 7 7.98 -1.86 -7.75
CA HIS A 7 6.94 -2.78 -7.31
C HIS A 7 5.61 -2.32 -7.95
N GLN A 8 4.96 -3.19 -8.69
CA GLN A 8 3.61 -2.97 -9.19
C GLN A 8 2.63 -3.79 -8.34
N PHE A 9 1.51 -3.19 -7.99
CA PHE A 9 0.45 -3.80 -7.19
C PHE A 9 -0.84 -3.90 -8.00
N ILE A 10 -1.61 -4.93 -7.77
CA ILE A 10 -2.96 -5.05 -8.31
C ILE A 10 -3.94 -5.18 -7.15
N LYS A 11 -4.95 -4.31 -7.12
CA LYS A 11 -6.12 -4.46 -6.28
C LYS A 11 -7.00 -5.55 -6.86
N ILE A 12 -7.28 -6.60 -6.09
CA ILE A 12 -8.18 -7.68 -6.49
C ILE A 12 -9.57 -7.36 -5.96
N SER A 13 -10.49 -7.00 -6.83
CA SER A 13 -11.89 -6.82 -6.47
C SER A 13 -12.66 -8.15 -6.49
N ARG A 14 -13.70 -8.26 -5.66
CA ARG A 14 -14.51 -9.48 -5.45
C ARG A 14 -14.95 -10.13 -6.78
N ILE A 15 -14.69 -11.42 -6.93
CA ILE A 15 -15.24 -12.28 -7.96
C ILE A 15 -16.56 -12.84 -7.44
N GLY A 16 -17.66 -12.58 -8.16
CA GLY A 16 -18.98 -13.13 -7.84
C GLY A 16 -18.98 -14.66 -7.88
N ARG A 17 -19.69 -15.31 -6.96
CA ARG A 17 -19.80 -16.76 -6.84
C ARG A 17 -20.69 -17.35 -7.93
N SER A 18 -20.26 -18.40 -8.63
CA SER A 18 -21.15 -19.41 -9.21
C SER A 18 -20.45 -20.77 -9.24
N ALA A 19 -21.11 -21.81 -8.72
CA ALA A 19 -20.66 -23.21 -8.78
C ALA A 19 -21.35 -23.94 -9.94
N GLY A 20 -20.61 -24.70 -10.73
CA GLY A 20 -21.16 -25.56 -11.78
C GLY A 20 -20.12 -26.44 -12.47
N SER A 21 -20.50 -27.65 -12.83
CA SER A 21 -19.73 -28.81 -13.29
C SER A 21 -19.09 -28.67 -14.69
N TRP A 22 -18.00 -29.39 -14.96
CA TRP A 22 -16.97 -29.18 -15.96
C TRP A 22 -17.08 -30.06 -17.21
N GLN A 23 -17.04 -29.43 -18.41
CA GLN A 23 -16.56 -30.00 -19.65
C GLN A 23 -15.71 -28.94 -20.37
N GLU A 24 -14.64 -29.33 -21.01
CA GLU A 24 -13.52 -28.45 -21.41
C GLU A 24 -13.90 -27.31 -22.39
N ASN A 25 -14.90 -27.49 -23.25
CA ASN A 25 -15.41 -26.44 -24.14
C ASN A 25 -16.35 -25.44 -23.42
N GLN A 26 -17.06 -25.84 -22.40
CA GLN A 26 -17.85 -24.95 -21.55
C GLN A 26 -16.93 -24.12 -20.63
N TYR A 27 -15.75 -24.65 -20.31
CA TYR A 27 -14.75 -23.94 -19.50
C TYR A 27 -14.17 -22.72 -20.22
N GLN A 28 -13.82 -22.84 -21.50
CA GLN A 28 -13.33 -21.72 -22.30
C GLN A 28 -14.41 -20.65 -22.51
N GLN A 29 -15.65 -21.06 -22.73
CA GLN A 29 -16.79 -20.18 -22.92
C GLN A 29 -17.19 -19.50 -21.61
N SER A 30 -17.18 -20.24 -20.49
CA SER A 30 -17.43 -19.66 -19.15
C SER A 30 -16.29 -18.75 -18.69
N LEU A 31 -15.04 -18.99 -19.10
CA LEU A 31 -13.93 -18.08 -18.86
C LEU A 31 -14.10 -16.75 -19.61
N MET A 32 -14.60 -16.77 -20.84
CA MET A 32 -14.85 -15.56 -21.64
C MET A 32 -16.08 -14.79 -21.13
N GLU A 33 -17.15 -15.48 -20.75
CA GLU A 33 -18.35 -14.87 -20.14
C GLU A 33 -18.07 -14.33 -18.74
N ASN A 34 -17.30 -15.06 -17.91
CA ASN A 34 -16.85 -14.59 -16.61
C ASN A 34 -15.83 -13.43 -16.71
N ALA A 35 -14.96 -13.44 -17.70
CA ALA A 35 -14.02 -12.33 -17.92
C ALA A 35 -14.74 -11.01 -18.24
N SER A 36 -15.89 -11.05 -18.91
CA SER A 36 -16.72 -9.87 -19.19
C SER A 36 -17.49 -9.35 -17.93
N SER A 37 -17.67 -10.19 -16.93
CA SER A 37 -18.34 -9.86 -15.65
C SER A 37 -17.37 -9.52 -14.52
N LEU A 38 -16.06 -9.81 -14.69
CA LEU A 38 -15.03 -9.51 -13.69
C LEU A 38 -14.72 -8.02 -13.68
N LYS A 39 -14.90 -7.39 -12.53
CA LYS A 39 -14.44 -6.02 -12.31
C LYS A 39 -12.90 -6.00 -12.47
N LYS A 40 -12.42 -5.19 -13.41
CA LYS A 40 -10.97 -4.98 -13.61
C LYS A 40 -10.31 -4.63 -12.26
N PRO A 41 -9.25 -5.32 -11.86
CA PRO A 41 -8.51 -4.96 -10.65
C PRO A 41 -7.84 -3.60 -10.84
N GLU A 42 -7.70 -2.83 -9.74
CA GLU A 42 -6.96 -1.58 -9.71
C GLU A 42 -5.46 -1.86 -9.89
N LEU A 43 -4.84 -1.26 -10.90
CA LEU A 43 -3.40 -1.31 -11.10
C LEU A 43 -2.74 -0.20 -10.29
N LEU A 44 -2.03 -0.60 -9.22
CA LEU A 44 -1.27 0.30 -8.35
C LEU A 44 0.22 0.27 -8.72
N ALA A 45 0.79 1.43 -9.07
CA ALA A 45 2.20 1.59 -9.43
C ALA A 45 2.98 2.40 -8.38
N PRO A 46 4.29 2.14 -8.20
CA PRO A 46 5.15 2.98 -7.37
C PRO A 46 5.68 4.18 -8.14
N ALA A 47 5.95 5.30 -7.44
CA ALA A 47 6.75 6.38 -8.00
C ALA A 47 7.70 6.96 -6.96
N GLY A 48 8.97 7.11 -7.36
CA GLY A 48 10.02 7.70 -6.51
C GLY A 48 10.31 9.18 -6.82
N SER A 49 9.59 9.79 -7.77
CA SER A 49 9.67 11.21 -8.10
C SER A 49 8.39 11.66 -8.79
N LEU A 50 8.14 12.97 -8.81
CA LEU A 50 6.98 13.56 -9.48
C LEU A 50 6.93 13.22 -10.98
N GLU A 51 8.08 13.20 -11.66
CA GLU A 51 8.18 12.79 -13.06
C GLU A 51 7.73 11.34 -13.24
N LYS A 52 8.24 10.41 -12.40
CA LYS A 52 7.84 8.99 -12.45
C LYS A 52 6.36 8.79 -12.14
N LEU A 53 5.80 9.60 -11.24
CA LEU A 53 4.37 9.60 -10.94
C LEU A 53 3.57 9.97 -12.19
N LYS A 54 3.91 11.09 -12.85
CA LYS A 54 3.24 11.53 -14.07
C LYS A 54 3.32 10.47 -15.17
N ILE A 55 4.50 9.86 -15.37
CA ILE A 55 4.68 8.78 -16.33
C ILE A 55 3.79 7.57 -15.98
N ALA A 56 3.77 7.12 -14.72
CA ALA A 56 2.95 5.98 -14.30
C ALA A 56 1.46 6.22 -14.59
N VAL A 57 0.95 7.41 -14.27
CA VAL A 57 -0.43 7.84 -14.56
C VAL A 57 -0.70 7.84 -16.06
N MET A 58 0.17 8.46 -16.87
CA MET A 58 0.02 8.52 -18.33
C MET A 58 0.04 7.14 -19.00
N TYR A 59 0.75 6.17 -18.41
CA TYR A 59 0.81 4.78 -18.88
C TYR A 59 -0.31 3.89 -18.30
N GLY A 60 -1.29 4.47 -17.62
CA GLY A 60 -2.54 3.81 -17.25
C GLY A 60 -2.53 3.16 -15.87
N ALA A 61 -1.71 3.64 -14.94
CA ALA A 61 -1.87 3.27 -13.54
C ALA A 61 -3.21 3.82 -13.01
N ASP A 62 -4.04 2.96 -12.44
CA ASP A 62 -5.30 3.37 -11.80
C ASP A 62 -5.04 4.10 -10.48
N ALA A 63 -3.90 3.78 -9.83
CA ALA A 63 -3.41 4.48 -8.66
C ALA A 63 -1.88 4.47 -8.60
N VAL A 64 -1.29 5.46 -7.91
CA VAL A 64 0.16 5.54 -7.68
C VAL A 64 0.41 5.72 -6.18
N PHE A 65 1.32 4.91 -5.61
CA PHE A 65 1.77 5.14 -4.23
C PHE A 65 3.15 5.80 -4.21
N ILE A 66 3.30 6.75 -3.29
CA ILE A 66 4.50 7.56 -3.13
C ILE A 66 4.86 7.69 -1.65
N GLY A 67 6.13 8.01 -1.36
CA GLY A 67 6.61 8.33 -0.02
C GLY A 67 6.71 9.84 0.19
N GLY A 68 6.12 10.33 1.28
CA GLY A 68 6.42 11.68 1.77
C GLY A 68 7.79 11.76 2.43
N ARG A 69 8.30 12.98 2.63
CA ARG A 69 9.58 13.20 3.33
C ARG A 69 9.52 12.78 4.79
N GLU A 70 8.34 12.75 5.37
CA GLU A 70 8.08 12.45 6.77
C GLU A 70 7.34 11.12 6.91
N PHE A 71 7.55 10.43 8.03
CA PHE A 71 6.84 9.22 8.45
C PHE A 71 6.86 8.03 7.48
N GLY A 72 7.74 8.05 6.46
CA GLY A 72 7.94 6.95 5.53
C GLY A 72 9.20 6.13 5.84
N LEU A 73 9.19 4.81 5.61
CA LEU A 73 10.33 3.92 5.83
C LEU A 73 11.60 4.25 5.02
N ARG A 74 11.46 5.07 3.98
CA ARG A 74 12.55 5.45 3.07
C ARG A 74 12.87 6.94 3.14
N SER A 75 12.99 7.50 4.34
CA SER A 75 13.27 8.93 4.57
C SER A 75 14.50 9.46 3.81
N ASN A 76 15.49 8.61 3.52
CA ASN A 76 16.70 8.96 2.74
C ASN A 76 16.55 8.82 1.20
N ALA A 77 15.37 8.46 0.68
CA ALA A 77 15.10 8.49 -0.76
C ALA A 77 14.70 9.92 -1.19
N GLN A 78 14.66 10.16 -2.50
CA GLN A 78 14.00 11.37 -3.03
C GLN A 78 12.49 11.23 -2.73
N ASN A 79 12.06 11.73 -1.58
CA ASN A 79 10.68 11.69 -1.14
C ASN A 79 9.97 13.00 -1.49
N PHE A 80 8.66 12.94 -1.61
CA PHE A 80 7.83 14.05 -2.04
C PHE A 80 7.62 15.06 -0.91
N SER A 81 7.80 16.36 -1.19
CA SER A 81 7.30 17.44 -0.36
C SER A 81 5.76 17.53 -0.45
N LEU A 82 5.12 18.22 0.49
CA LEU A 82 3.67 18.46 0.44
C LEU A 82 3.24 19.17 -0.86
N ASP A 83 4.06 20.07 -1.39
CA ASP A 83 3.77 20.76 -2.66
C ASP A 83 3.87 19.81 -3.86
N GLU A 84 4.87 18.93 -3.90
CA GLU A 84 4.98 17.87 -4.92
C GLU A 84 3.85 16.86 -4.84
N ILE A 85 3.38 16.54 -3.61
CA ILE A 85 2.19 15.69 -3.40
C ILE A 85 0.95 16.36 -3.97
N ARG A 86 0.75 17.66 -3.69
CA ARG A 86 -0.37 18.45 -4.22
C ARG A 86 -0.37 18.47 -5.75
N GLU A 87 0.78 18.79 -6.36
CA GLU A 87 0.93 18.76 -7.81
C GLU A 87 0.63 17.36 -8.39
N GLY A 88 1.13 16.31 -7.74
CA GLY A 88 0.86 14.92 -8.15
C GLY A 88 -0.61 14.54 -8.07
N VAL A 89 -1.32 14.95 -7.02
CA VAL A 89 -2.76 14.71 -6.83
C VAL A 89 -3.57 15.45 -7.89
N GLU A 90 -3.25 16.73 -8.16
CA GLU A 90 -3.92 17.51 -9.21
C GLU A 90 -3.74 16.87 -10.57
N PHE A 91 -2.50 16.53 -10.93
CA PHE A 91 -2.21 15.82 -12.17
C PHE A 91 -2.94 14.48 -12.29
N ALA A 92 -2.92 13.66 -11.25
CA ALA A 92 -3.58 12.35 -11.26
C ALA A 92 -5.10 12.47 -11.44
N LYS A 93 -5.74 13.50 -10.87
CA LYS A 93 -7.17 13.78 -11.04
C LYS A 93 -7.56 14.01 -12.51
N GLU A 94 -6.71 14.64 -13.32
CA GLU A 94 -6.98 14.87 -14.74
C GLU A 94 -7.10 13.55 -15.52
N TYR A 95 -6.43 12.50 -15.06
CA TYR A 95 -6.44 11.17 -15.67
C TYR A 95 -7.37 10.16 -14.96
N GLY A 96 -8.09 10.60 -13.91
CA GLY A 96 -8.94 9.72 -13.10
C GLY A 96 -8.16 8.74 -12.23
N SER A 97 -6.85 8.98 -12.01
CA SER A 97 -5.98 8.16 -11.16
C SER A 97 -5.96 8.65 -9.72
N LYS A 98 -5.61 7.76 -8.78
CA LYS A 98 -5.54 8.03 -7.35
C LYS A 98 -4.10 8.12 -6.86
N ILE A 99 -3.86 8.88 -5.79
CA ILE A 99 -2.56 8.93 -5.10
C ILE A 99 -2.71 8.39 -3.68
N TYR A 100 -1.83 7.45 -3.31
CA TYR A 100 -1.70 6.90 -1.96
C TYR A 100 -0.35 7.28 -1.36
N ILE A 101 -0.35 7.67 -0.09
CA ILE A 101 0.86 8.09 0.62
C ILE A 101 1.29 7.01 1.59
N THR A 102 2.57 6.63 1.55
CA THR A 102 3.14 5.72 2.55
C THR A 102 3.54 6.48 3.80
N THR A 103 2.90 6.16 4.93
CA THR A 103 3.20 6.64 6.27
C THR A 103 3.36 5.41 7.17
N ASN A 104 4.26 4.52 6.77
CA ASN A 104 4.29 3.13 7.23
C ASN A 104 5.49 2.81 8.14
N ILE A 105 6.04 3.80 8.82
CA ILE A 105 6.98 3.56 9.92
C ILE A 105 6.29 2.85 11.09
N ILE A 106 7.09 2.17 11.92
CA ILE A 106 6.68 1.79 13.27
C ILE A 106 7.10 2.95 14.18
N ALA A 107 6.12 3.69 14.66
CA ALA A 107 6.35 4.96 15.36
C ALA A 107 6.98 4.77 16.74
N HIS A 108 7.96 5.60 17.07
CA HIS A 108 8.44 5.83 18.41
C HIS A 108 7.73 7.05 19.02
N ASN A 109 7.81 7.24 20.35
CA ASN A 109 7.19 8.37 21.01
C ASN A 109 7.67 9.71 20.44
N GLU A 110 8.92 9.80 20.01
CA GLU A 110 9.49 10.98 19.35
C GLU A 110 8.85 11.28 17.98
N ASN A 111 8.25 10.29 17.33
CA ASN A 111 7.57 10.46 16.04
C ASN A 111 6.12 10.96 16.18
N MET A 112 5.68 11.30 17.38
CA MET A 112 4.34 11.88 17.60
C MET A 112 4.30 13.36 17.23
N GLU A 113 5.45 14.05 17.33
CA GLU A 113 5.56 15.47 16.97
C GLU A 113 5.40 15.66 15.46
N GLY A 114 4.55 16.59 15.05
CA GLY A 114 4.27 16.90 13.64
C GLY A 114 3.37 15.90 12.91
N LEU A 115 3.03 14.74 13.52
CA LEU A 115 2.22 13.72 12.85
C LEU A 115 0.80 14.20 12.52
N GLU A 116 0.15 14.88 13.46
CA GLU A 116 -1.22 15.38 13.26
C GLU A 116 -1.28 16.44 12.16
N GLU A 117 -0.35 17.37 12.17
CA GLU A 117 -0.23 18.42 11.17
C GLU A 117 0.02 17.83 9.78
N TYR A 118 0.91 16.84 9.68
CA TYR A 118 1.21 16.17 8.43
C TYR A 118 -0.01 15.43 7.87
N LEU A 119 -0.69 14.63 8.68
CA LEU A 119 -1.87 13.88 8.26
C LEU A 119 -3.04 14.80 7.90
N THR A 120 -3.23 15.90 8.64
CA THR A 120 -4.22 16.93 8.30
C THR A 120 -3.91 17.54 6.93
N ALA A 121 -2.66 17.91 6.67
CA ALA A 121 -2.24 18.46 5.39
C ALA A 121 -2.47 17.47 4.22
N LEU A 122 -2.22 16.17 4.42
CA LEU A 122 -2.53 15.15 3.42
C LEU A 122 -4.04 15.06 3.13
N GLY A 123 -4.87 15.15 4.18
CA GLY A 123 -6.32 15.22 4.05
C GLY A 123 -6.79 16.43 3.27
N GLU A 124 -6.23 17.61 3.52
CA GLU A 124 -6.53 18.86 2.82
C GLU A 124 -6.07 18.85 1.35
N ILE A 125 -4.94 18.22 1.05
CA ILE A 125 -4.45 18.01 -0.32
C ILE A 125 -5.42 17.09 -1.08
N GLY A 126 -6.13 16.21 -0.37
CA GLY A 126 -7.10 15.29 -0.96
C GLY A 126 -6.45 14.06 -1.57
N VAL A 127 -5.45 13.49 -0.89
CA VAL A 127 -4.93 12.15 -1.23
C VAL A 127 -6.04 11.13 -1.06
N ALA A 128 -6.04 10.08 -1.87
CA ALA A 128 -7.10 9.08 -1.85
C ALA A 128 -6.95 8.08 -0.70
N GLY A 129 -5.70 7.80 -0.28
CA GLY A 129 -5.45 6.87 0.81
C GLY A 129 -4.07 7.05 1.43
N ILE A 130 -3.94 6.56 2.66
CA ILE A 130 -2.69 6.54 3.44
C ILE A 130 -2.38 5.10 3.82
N ILE A 131 -1.17 4.63 3.44
CA ILE A 131 -0.69 3.27 3.73
C ILE A 131 0.10 3.31 5.04
N VAL A 132 -0.40 2.63 6.05
CA VAL A 132 0.07 2.71 7.45
C VAL A 132 0.43 1.34 8.02
N ALA A 133 1.27 1.31 9.04
CA ALA A 133 1.63 0.07 9.74
C ALA A 133 1.44 0.17 11.26
N ASP A 134 1.48 1.35 11.81
CA ASP A 134 1.48 1.58 13.26
C ASP A 134 0.07 1.95 13.77
N PRO A 135 -0.40 1.34 14.88
CA PRO A 135 -1.69 1.68 15.49
C PRO A 135 -1.85 3.16 15.85
N LEU A 136 -0.78 3.84 16.29
CA LEU A 136 -0.81 5.28 16.58
C LEU A 136 -1.15 6.07 15.33
N ILE A 137 -0.48 5.74 14.20
CA ILE A 137 -0.70 6.43 12.93
C ILE A 137 -2.11 6.14 12.40
N ILE A 138 -2.59 4.88 12.53
CA ILE A 138 -3.96 4.50 12.16
C ILE A 138 -5.00 5.36 12.89
N GLU A 139 -4.90 5.45 14.21
CA GLU A 139 -5.85 6.22 15.02
C GLU A 139 -5.75 7.73 14.73
N THR A 140 -4.53 8.23 14.51
CA THR A 140 -4.33 9.64 14.14
C THR A 140 -4.91 9.95 12.76
N CYS A 141 -4.74 9.05 11.76
CA CYS A 141 -5.37 9.19 10.45
C CYS A 141 -6.89 9.33 10.55
N LYS A 142 -7.53 8.45 11.30
CA LYS A 142 -9.00 8.47 11.47
C LYS A 142 -9.50 9.78 12.07
N ARG A 143 -8.71 10.40 12.95
CA ARG A 143 -9.06 11.64 13.63
C ARG A 143 -8.76 12.88 12.79
N CYS A 144 -7.58 12.93 12.16
CA CYS A 144 -7.06 14.12 11.49
C CYS A 144 -7.38 14.16 9.98
N ALA A 145 -7.60 13.00 9.35
CA ALA A 145 -7.91 12.86 7.93
C ALA A 145 -9.10 11.89 7.69
N PRO A 146 -10.29 12.15 8.25
CA PRO A 146 -11.42 11.21 8.25
C PRO A 146 -11.97 10.91 6.85
N ASN A 147 -11.66 11.73 5.86
CA ASN A 147 -12.08 11.55 4.47
C ASN A 147 -11.07 10.77 3.61
N VAL A 148 -9.96 10.31 4.20
CA VAL A 148 -8.89 9.58 3.51
C VAL A 148 -8.99 8.10 3.87
N GLU A 149 -8.91 7.23 2.87
CA GLU A 149 -8.89 5.78 3.10
C GLU A 149 -7.61 5.38 3.86
N VAL A 150 -7.76 4.50 4.86
CA VAL A 150 -6.62 3.95 5.60
C VAL A 150 -6.35 2.53 5.12
N HIS A 151 -5.16 2.29 4.58
CA HIS A 151 -4.71 1.02 4.04
C HIS A 151 -3.65 0.40 4.94
N LEU A 152 -3.82 -0.88 5.30
CA LEU A 152 -2.83 -1.58 6.09
C LEU A 152 -1.61 -1.95 5.24
N SER A 153 -0.43 -1.57 5.69
CA SER A 153 0.83 -1.94 5.03
C SER A 153 1.16 -3.43 5.19
N THR A 154 1.82 -4.01 4.19
CA THR A 154 2.47 -5.35 4.27
C THR A 154 3.43 -5.49 5.46
N GLN A 155 3.84 -4.40 6.08
CA GLN A 155 4.67 -4.39 7.29
C GLN A 155 4.01 -5.11 8.48
N GLN A 156 2.70 -5.23 8.50
CA GLN A 156 1.95 -5.98 9.51
C GLN A 156 1.90 -7.49 9.27
N SER A 157 2.56 -8.00 8.23
CA SER A 157 2.68 -9.43 7.95
C SER A 157 1.34 -10.17 7.94
N THR A 158 0.29 -9.55 7.39
CA THR A 158 -1.06 -10.12 7.37
C THR A 158 -1.18 -11.21 6.31
N MET A 159 -1.51 -12.46 6.71
CA MET A 159 -1.48 -13.63 5.85
C MET A 159 -2.75 -14.49 5.90
N ASN A 160 -3.68 -14.23 6.80
CA ASN A 160 -4.86 -15.07 6.97
C ASN A 160 -6.12 -14.24 7.20
N TYR A 161 -7.29 -14.84 6.93
CA TYR A 161 -8.57 -14.13 7.01
C TYR A 161 -8.94 -13.63 8.41
N MET A 162 -8.45 -14.28 9.48
CA MET A 162 -8.72 -13.82 10.85
C MET A 162 -7.97 -12.53 11.17
N ALA A 163 -6.70 -12.44 10.75
CA ALA A 163 -5.93 -11.20 10.87
C ALA A 163 -6.53 -10.08 10.02
N VAL A 164 -7.00 -10.40 8.80
CA VAL A 164 -7.69 -9.42 7.93
C VAL A 164 -8.98 -8.93 8.61
N LYS A 165 -9.80 -9.82 9.18
CA LYS A 165 -11.01 -9.44 9.93
C LYS A 165 -10.71 -8.56 11.14
N PHE A 166 -9.61 -8.82 11.84
CA PHE A 166 -9.19 -7.95 12.94
C PHE A 166 -8.98 -6.51 12.44
N TRP A 167 -8.26 -6.34 11.34
CA TRP A 167 -8.01 -5.01 10.77
C TRP A 167 -9.26 -4.38 10.16
N GLU A 168 -10.14 -5.16 9.56
CA GLU A 168 -11.44 -4.71 9.08
C GLU A 168 -12.28 -4.14 10.24
N GLN A 169 -12.29 -4.80 11.40
CA GLN A 169 -12.95 -4.33 12.62
C GLN A 169 -12.32 -3.05 13.18
N GLN A 170 -11.04 -2.82 12.90
CA GLN A 170 -10.38 -1.54 13.20
C GLN A 170 -10.73 -0.44 12.19
N GLY A 171 -11.63 -0.67 11.24
CA GLY A 171 -12.11 0.32 10.28
C GLY A 171 -11.13 0.63 9.15
N LEU A 172 -10.22 -0.29 8.83
CA LEU A 172 -9.34 -0.13 7.68
C LEU A 172 -10.08 -0.47 6.38
N HIS A 173 -9.81 0.30 5.33
CA HIS A 173 -10.48 0.18 4.03
C HIS A 173 -9.83 -0.88 3.12
N ARG A 174 -8.52 -1.12 3.32
CA ARG A 174 -7.73 -2.03 2.49
C ARG A 174 -6.63 -2.70 3.33
N VAL A 175 -6.32 -3.95 2.98
CA VAL A 175 -5.21 -4.71 3.58
C VAL A 175 -4.23 -5.13 2.50
N VAL A 176 -2.98 -4.67 2.60
CA VAL A 176 -1.87 -5.15 1.77
C VAL A 176 -1.35 -6.43 2.40
N LEU A 177 -1.57 -7.56 1.74
CA LEU A 177 -1.14 -8.86 2.26
C LEU A 177 0.39 -9.00 2.27
N ALA A 178 0.86 -9.89 3.14
CA ALA A 178 2.24 -10.30 3.12
C ALA A 178 2.58 -11.00 1.78
N ARG A 179 3.81 -10.83 1.31
CA ARG A 179 4.28 -11.42 0.03
C ARG A 179 4.35 -12.94 0.06
N GLU A 180 4.36 -13.52 1.25
CA GLU A 180 4.39 -14.95 1.51
C GLU A 180 3.02 -15.63 1.37
N THR A 181 1.94 -14.83 1.22
CA THR A 181 0.56 -15.35 1.10
C THR A 181 0.37 -16.03 -0.26
N THR A 182 -0.07 -17.27 -0.25
CA THR A 182 -0.33 -18.06 -1.45
C THR A 182 -1.61 -17.63 -2.15
N LYS A 183 -1.77 -18.00 -3.42
CA LYS A 183 -2.98 -17.72 -4.20
C LYS A 183 -4.24 -18.32 -3.55
N GLU A 184 -4.11 -19.51 -3.00
CA GLU A 184 -5.19 -20.24 -2.31
C GLU A 184 -5.62 -19.50 -1.04
N GLU A 185 -4.67 -19.03 -0.24
CA GLU A 185 -4.95 -18.23 0.95
C GLU A 185 -5.58 -16.88 0.59
N ILE A 186 -5.09 -16.18 -0.46
CA ILE A 186 -5.71 -14.94 -0.96
C ILE A 186 -7.17 -15.17 -1.32
N LYS A 187 -7.47 -16.27 -2.03
CA LYS A 187 -8.83 -16.63 -2.40
C LYS A 187 -9.71 -16.86 -1.17
N GLU A 188 -9.22 -17.62 -0.20
CA GLU A 188 -9.93 -17.87 1.06
C GLU A 188 -10.18 -16.57 1.85
N ILE A 189 -9.19 -15.67 1.92
CA ILE A 189 -9.32 -14.36 2.55
C ILE A 189 -10.45 -13.58 1.88
N MET A 190 -10.42 -13.47 0.55
CA MET A 190 -11.44 -12.73 -0.22
C MET A 190 -12.85 -13.32 -0.08
N GLU A 191 -12.97 -14.62 0.12
CA GLU A 191 -14.27 -15.27 0.34
C GLU A 191 -14.85 -15.00 1.74
N LYS A 192 -13.98 -14.75 2.72
CA LYS A 192 -14.35 -14.65 4.14
C LYS A 192 -14.33 -13.23 4.71
N THR A 193 -13.87 -12.23 3.96
CA THR A 193 -13.76 -10.83 4.40
C THR A 193 -14.39 -9.88 3.39
N ASP A 194 -14.78 -8.68 3.83
CA ASP A 194 -15.39 -7.67 2.97
C ASP A 194 -14.44 -6.51 2.63
N VAL A 195 -13.31 -6.41 3.35
CA VAL A 195 -12.30 -5.39 3.13
C VAL A 195 -11.57 -5.59 1.79
N GLU A 196 -11.10 -4.51 1.19
CA GLU A 196 -10.31 -4.59 -0.03
C GLU A 196 -8.96 -5.27 0.20
N ILE A 197 -8.59 -6.16 -0.71
CA ILE A 197 -7.30 -6.87 -0.64
C ILE A 197 -6.36 -6.34 -1.72
N GLU A 198 -5.13 -6.08 -1.31
CA GLU A 198 -4.03 -5.69 -2.19
C GLU A 198 -2.91 -6.73 -2.10
N ALA A 199 -2.38 -7.16 -3.26
CA ALA A 199 -1.31 -8.14 -3.34
C ALA A 199 -0.23 -7.71 -4.35
N PHE A 200 1.02 -8.09 -4.05
CA PHE A 200 2.14 -7.89 -4.96
C PHE A 200 2.07 -8.88 -6.12
N VAL A 201 2.14 -8.39 -7.35
CA VAL A 201 2.09 -9.23 -8.56
C VAL A 201 3.33 -9.11 -9.43
N HIS A 202 4.11 -8.04 -9.26
CA HIS A 202 5.32 -7.78 -10.05
C HIS A 202 6.34 -6.97 -9.25
N GLY A 203 7.63 -7.20 -9.53
CA GLY A 203 8.75 -6.48 -8.94
C GLY A 203 9.71 -7.39 -8.18
N ALA A 204 10.77 -6.78 -7.61
CA ALA A 204 11.74 -7.53 -6.83
C ALA A 204 11.16 -7.93 -5.47
N MET A 205 11.39 -9.18 -5.10
CA MET A 205 11.04 -9.70 -3.76
C MET A 205 12.13 -9.29 -2.76
N CYS A 206 11.70 -8.81 -1.59
CA CYS A 206 12.61 -8.65 -0.46
C CYS A 206 13.09 -10.02 0.02
N ILE A 207 14.39 -10.14 0.35
CA ILE A 207 14.95 -11.37 0.92
C ILE A 207 14.40 -11.66 2.32
N ALA A 208 14.00 -10.61 3.05
CA ALA A 208 13.42 -10.75 4.38
C ALA A 208 11.93 -11.01 4.32
N TYR A 209 11.44 -11.67 5.36
CA TYR A 209 10.02 -11.84 5.61
C TYR A 209 9.30 -10.48 5.69
N SER A 210 8.06 -10.39 5.21
CA SER A 210 7.28 -9.15 5.21
C SER A 210 7.20 -8.54 6.60
N GLY A 211 7.58 -7.26 6.74
CA GLY A 211 7.59 -6.55 8.02
C GLY A 211 8.69 -6.96 9.01
N ARG A 212 9.60 -7.86 8.65
CA ARG A 212 10.64 -8.40 9.56
C ARG A 212 12.07 -8.11 9.07
N CYS A 213 12.23 -7.17 8.16
CA CYS A 213 13.56 -6.80 7.66
C CYS A 213 14.32 -5.95 8.68
N THR A 214 15.41 -6.47 9.20
CA THR A 214 16.38 -5.74 10.05
C THR A 214 17.72 -5.52 9.35
N LEU A 215 17.92 -6.15 8.18
CA LEU A 215 19.18 -6.15 7.48
C LEU A 215 19.59 -4.76 6.99
N SER A 216 18.66 -3.98 6.46
CA SER A 216 18.93 -2.63 5.97
C SER A 216 19.38 -1.70 7.09
N ASN A 217 18.80 -1.82 8.28
CA ASN A 217 19.26 -1.07 9.45
C ASN A 217 20.68 -1.47 9.83
N HIS A 218 20.96 -2.78 9.91
CA HIS A 218 22.28 -3.28 10.30
C HIS A 218 23.39 -2.86 9.32
N MET A 219 23.11 -2.92 8.01
CA MET A 219 24.10 -2.68 6.95
C MET A 219 24.30 -1.20 6.62
N THR A 220 23.29 -0.37 6.74
CA THR A 220 23.30 1.00 6.21
C THR A 220 22.86 2.07 7.19
N ALA A 221 22.61 1.70 8.47
CA ALA A 221 21.95 2.54 9.46
C ALA A 221 20.59 3.14 8.95
N ARG A 222 20.02 2.53 7.92
CA ARG A 222 18.68 2.86 7.41
C ARG A 222 17.67 2.00 8.14
N ASP A 223 16.74 2.64 8.78
CA ASP A 223 15.69 1.93 9.46
C ASP A 223 14.58 1.53 8.48
N SER A 224 14.52 0.27 8.10
CA SER A 224 13.35 -0.24 7.35
C SER A 224 12.10 -0.31 8.23
N ASN A 225 12.26 -0.17 9.55
CA ASN A 225 11.21 -0.14 10.56
C ASN A 225 11.35 1.05 11.54
N ARG A 226 12.30 1.93 11.32
CA ARG A 226 12.60 3.09 12.18
C ARG A 226 12.85 4.34 11.36
N ASN A 227 12.29 5.45 11.79
CA ASN A 227 12.72 6.78 11.41
C ASN A 227 13.81 7.22 12.41
N SER A 228 15.07 7.31 12.01
CA SER A 228 16.10 7.94 12.85
C SER A 228 16.96 8.82 11.97
N ASP A 229 16.79 10.12 12.13
CA ASP A 229 17.70 11.14 11.58
C ASP A 229 19.05 11.17 12.35
N GLU A 230 19.21 10.35 13.39
CA GLU A 230 20.44 10.26 14.15
C GLU A 230 21.31 9.08 13.69
N PRO A 231 22.50 9.36 13.11
CA PRO A 231 23.50 8.33 12.85
C PRO A 231 24.09 7.88 14.20
N GLY A 232 23.75 6.65 14.64
CA GLY A 232 24.46 6.04 15.76
C GLY A 232 23.67 5.29 16.82
N ARG A 233 22.35 5.27 16.82
CA ARG A 233 21.61 4.38 17.75
C ARG A 233 21.67 2.94 17.29
N ARG A 234 22.61 2.20 17.84
CA ARG A 234 22.69 0.74 17.73
C ARG A 234 21.60 0.11 18.58
N ILE A 235 20.90 -0.86 18.00
CA ILE A 235 20.08 -1.79 18.78
C ILE A 235 21.07 -2.62 19.62
N ILE A 236 20.91 -2.60 20.94
CA ILE A 236 21.56 -3.53 21.87
C ILE A 236 20.74 -4.81 21.87
#